data_29f7a0a0f20029c1c1d8cfa389361f81
#
_entry.id   29f7a0a0f20029c1c1d8cfa389361f81
#
_cell.length_a   1.000
_cell.length_b   1.000
_cell.length_c   1.000
_cell.angle_alpha   90.00
_cell.angle_beta   90.00
_cell.angle_gamma   90.00
#
_symmetry.space_group_name_H-M   'P 1'
#
loop_
_entity.id
_entity.type
_entity.pdbx_description
1 polymer ?
#
loop_
_entity_poly.entity_id
_entity_poly.type
_entity_poly.pdbx_seq_one_letter_code
_entity_poly.pdbx_strand_id
1 'polypeptide(L)'
;MTSTQSRTGRLEIRSIDYVPLSERHGKVWHLGPLWFMSNAQIATLAVGLISISEGASLFWSVLAIVVGVLVGTLFMAFHSAQGPQLGLPQMIQSRPQFGYIGALLVWLFAYVQYAGFNVFNTILGGEAMSTTAHGPVKLWVVILTVVALVVALIGYDLIHKAEQWLTYLMIVIFGIFTITLFFIHYPAGTFDIGTFKASAFLGQFGVVAGYQISWAIYVSDYSRYMPPDVTVRKTFYWTYWGSAIGGGWMMIVGAVLAAWAGKNFDGTGIGELNQVGDHVFTGFGAIVLILATLGLVSVTALNMYGGSLTLISAVDSFRKVRPTLGLRVVTVGFTALLSLVGALAATKNFLGNFNNFLLLVLYLFIPWTAVNLVDYYIVRRGHYAIAEIFNPHGMYGRWGWRGILAYLIGFAAMIPFFDVGTLYEGPAARALGGADISFFVGLPVAGVLYYVFTRSVDVAAETRVAEAEAAELEEAAQRHQ
;
A
#
# COMPACT_ATOMS: atom_id res chain seq x y z
N MET A 1 -7.31 -33.62 -32.32
CA MET A 1 -8.46 -32.68 -32.23
C MET A 1 -7.93 -31.39 -31.64
N THR A 2 -7.72 -30.40 -32.50
CA THR A 2 -7.15 -29.09 -32.19
C THR A 2 -8.19 -28.24 -31.47
N SER A 3 -8.00 -27.96 -30.19
CA SER A 3 -8.83 -27.03 -29.46
C SER A 3 -8.43 -25.59 -29.82
N THR A 4 -9.25 -24.95 -30.60
CA THR A 4 -9.23 -23.52 -30.88
C THR A 4 -9.44 -22.74 -29.56
N GLN A 5 -8.38 -22.23 -28.97
CA GLN A 5 -8.47 -21.27 -27.86
C GLN A 5 -9.00 -19.94 -28.40
N SER A 6 -10.25 -19.62 -28.09
CA SER A 6 -10.83 -18.32 -28.35
C SER A 6 -10.11 -17.23 -27.54
N ARG A 7 -9.50 -16.30 -28.25
CA ARG A 7 -8.98 -15.03 -27.68
C ARG A 7 -10.14 -14.07 -27.38
N THR A 8 -10.93 -14.36 -26.39
CA THR A 8 -11.88 -13.38 -25.81
C THR A 8 -11.36 -12.99 -24.44
N GLY A 9 -11.28 -11.68 -24.17
CA GLY A 9 -10.70 -11.01 -23.00
C GLY A 9 -10.76 -11.84 -21.72
N ARG A 10 -9.61 -12.31 -21.27
CA ARG A 10 -9.50 -13.11 -20.04
C ARG A 10 -9.66 -12.18 -18.86
N LEU A 11 -10.85 -12.17 -18.25
CA LEU A 11 -10.99 -11.83 -16.84
C LEU A 11 -9.93 -12.62 -16.08
N GLU A 12 -9.18 -11.95 -15.20
CA GLU A 12 -8.23 -12.64 -14.33
C GLU A 12 -8.99 -13.69 -13.52
N ILE A 13 -8.75 -14.95 -13.83
CA ILE A 13 -9.48 -16.11 -13.28
C ILE A 13 -8.92 -16.47 -11.90
N ARG A 14 -7.69 -15.99 -11.55
CA ARG A 14 -6.92 -16.41 -10.37
C ARG A 14 -6.77 -15.30 -9.33
N SER A 15 -7.87 -14.77 -8.84
CA SER A 15 -7.84 -13.69 -7.84
C SER A 15 -7.19 -14.09 -6.50
N ILE A 16 -7.53 -15.28 -6.00
CA ILE A 16 -7.04 -15.80 -4.71
C ILE A 16 -6.30 -17.14 -4.82
N ASP A 17 -6.25 -17.72 -6.01
CA ASP A 17 -5.71 -19.05 -6.25
C ASP A 17 -4.18 -19.06 -6.34
N TYR A 18 -3.61 -20.25 -6.13
CA TYR A 18 -2.21 -20.54 -6.41
C TYR A 18 -1.90 -20.39 -7.91
N VAL A 19 -0.79 -19.74 -8.21
CA VAL A 19 -0.27 -19.63 -9.59
C VAL A 19 0.61 -20.84 -9.89
N PRO A 20 0.20 -21.76 -10.80
CA PRO A 20 0.99 -22.94 -11.17
C PRO A 20 2.36 -22.55 -11.74
N LEU A 21 3.34 -23.42 -11.55
CA LEU A 21 4.72 -23.20 -12.03
C LEU A 21 4.79 -22.92 -13.53
N SER A 22 3.95 -23.59 -14.33
CA SER A 22 3.85 -23.39 -15.78
C SER A 22 3.32 -22.01 -16.22
N GLU A 23 2.67 -21.28 -15.33
CA GLU A 23 2.14 -19.94 -15.61
C GLU A 23 3.03 -18.82 -15.04
N ARG A 24 4.07 -19.18 -14.29
CA ARG A 24 5.00 -18.21 -13.70
C ARG A 24 6.04 -17.80 -14.73
N HIS A 25 6.04 -16.51 -15.03
CA HIS A 25 6.92 -15.91 -16.02
C HIS A 25 7.23 -14.47 -15.63
N GLY A 26 8.20 -13.87 -16.27
CA GLY A 26 8.57 -12.48 -16.02
C GLY A 26 10.01 -12.35 -15.56
N LYS A 27 10.49 -11.12 -15.60
CA LYS A 27 11.86 -10.78 -15.22
C LYS A 27 11.83 -10.01 -13.91
N VAL A 28 12.60 -10.43 -12.93
CA VAL A 28 12.61 -9.85 -11.58
C VAL A 28 12.88 -8.34 -11.58
N TRP A 29 13.66 -7.82 -12.53
CA TRP A 29 13.96 -6.40 -12.63
C TRP A 29 12.71 -5.54 -12.93
N HIS A 30 11.63 -6.13 -13.48
CA HIS A 30 10.38 -5.40 -13.73
C HIS A 30 9.75 -4.88 -12.42
N LEU A 31 10.04 -5.51 -11.27
CA LEU A 31 9.57 -5.04 -9.97
C LEU A 31 10.12 -3.66 -9.60
N GLY A 32 11.33 -3.31 -10.04
CA GLY A 32 11.91 -2.00 -9.79
C GLY A 32 11.09 -0.86 -10.41
N PRO A 33 10.97 -0.78 -11.74
CA PRO A 33 10.10 0.19 -12.40
C PRO A 33 8.66 0.15 -11.89
N LEU A 34 8.06 -1.02 -11.68
CA LEU A 34 6.69 -1.17 -11.18
C LEU A 34 6.51 -0.39 -9.87
N TRP A 35 7.35 -0.64 -8.88
CA TRP A 35 7.20 -0.02 -7.55
C TRP A 35 7.69 1.43 -7.51
N PHE A 36 8.67 1.80 -8.35
CA PHE A 36 9.00 3.21 -8.55
C PHE A 36 7.79 3.98 -9.07
N MET A 37 7.16 3.47 -10.09
CA MET A 37 6.01 4.08 -10.75
C MET A 37 4.78 4.17 -9.83
N SER A 38 4.50 3.12 -9.07
CA SER A 38 3.38 3.10 -8.11
C SER A 38 3.50 4.20 -7.05
N ASN A 39 4.71 4.66 -6.77
CA ASN A 39 4.98 5.77 -5.86
C ASN A 39 5.09 7.14 -6.55
N ALA A 40 5.24 7.21 -7.88
CA ALA A 40 5.39 8.48 -8.61
C ALA A 40 4.03 9.15 -8.86
N GLN A 41 3.34 9.54 -7.79
CA GLN A 41 2.00 10.13 -7.83
C GLN A 41 1.80 11.19 -6.74
N ILE A 42 0.78 12.06 -6.93
CA ILE A 42 0.54 13.18 -5.99
C ILE A 42 0.07 12.73 -4.60
N ALA A 43 -0.54 11.56 -4.45
CA ALA A 43 -0.85 11.02 -3.12
C ALA A 43 0.42 10.73 -2.31
N THR A 44 1.49 10.24 -2.96
CA THR A 44 2.80 10.05 -2.33
C THR A 44 3.44 11.40 -1.98
N LEU A 45 3.34 12.39 -2.87
CA LEU A 45 3.80 13.75 -2.62
C LEU A 45 3.11 14.33 -1.37
N ALA A 46 1.79 14.14 -1.23
CA ALA A 46 1.02 14.65 -0.11
C ALA A 46 1.51 14.14 1.27
N VAL A 47 2.09 12.93 1.33
CA VAL A 47 2.73 12.42 2.56
C VAL A 47 3.89 13.31 3.02
N GLY A 48 4.64 13.88 2.07
CA GLY A 48 5.78 14.75 2.36
C GLY A 48 5.40 16.14 2.90
N LEU A 49 4.15 16.58 2.72
CA LEU A 49 3.68 17.88 3.18
C LEU A 49 3.53 17.95 4.73
N ILE A 50 3.35 16.82 5.40
CA ILE A 50 2.78 16.74 6.75
C ILE A 50 3.64 17.46 7.78
N SER A 51 4.91 17.10 7.95
CA SER A 51 5.74 17.66 9.03
C SER A 51 6.05 19.14 8.85
N ILE A 52 6.13 19.64 7.62
CA ILE A 52 6.29 21.07 7.35
C ILE A 52 5.07 21.83 7.86
N SER A 53 3.85 21.30 7.63
CA SER A 53 2.62 21.90 8.13
C SER A 53 2.54 21.91 9.66
N GLU A 54 3.25 21.01 10.33
CA GLU A 54 3.38 20.93 11.80
C GLU A 54 4.55 21.79 12.32
N GLY A 55 5.23 22.54 11.44
CA GLY A 55 6.29 23.49 11.79
C GLY A 55 7.66 22.85 11.97
N ALA A 56 7.92 21.69 11.37
CA ALA A 56 9.29 21.18 11.23
C ALA A 56 10.08 21.97 10.18
N SER A 57 11.41 22.03 10.30
CA SER A 57 12.25 22.54 9.22
C SER A 57 12.33 21.55 8.06
N LEU A 58 12.64 22.06 6.87
CA LEU A 58 12.83 21.21 5.68
C LEU A 58 13.90 20.13 5.89
N PHE A 59 15.01 20.48 6.56
CA PHE A 59 16.09 19.55 6.84
C PHE A 59 15.61 18.33 7.65
N TRP A 60 14.93 18.56 8.79
CA TRP A 60 14.45 17.46 9.64
C TRP A 60 13.31 16.68 8.99
N SER A 61 12.47 17.34 8.18
CA SER A 61 11.41 16.69 7.41
C SER A 61 11.97 15.74 6.35
N VAL A 62 12.95 16.19 5.57
CA VAL A 62 13.63 15.36 4.56
C VAL A 62 14.35 14.18 5.22
N LEU A 63 15.02 14.39 6.35
CA LEU A 63 15.68 13.30 7.07
C LEU A 63 14.68 12.27 7.58
N ALA A 64 13.53 12.71 8.15
CA ALA A 64 12.45 11.83 8.59
C ALA A 64 11.84 11.04 7.42
N ILE A 65 11.63 11.69 6.26
CA ILE A 65 11.16 11.05 5.03
C ILE A 65 12.16 9.96 4.59
N VAL A 66 13.44 10.29 4.49
CA VAL A 66 14.47 9.32 4.04
C VAL A 66 14.50 8.11 4.97
N VAL A 67 14.55 8.33 6.29
CA VAL A 67 14.58 7.23 7.27
C VAL A 67 13.28 6.43 7.22
N GLY A 68 12.12 7.11 7.18
CA GLY A 68 10.81 6.46 7.10
C GLY A 68 10.63 5.61 5.84
N VAL A 69 11.05 6.14 4.68
CA VAL A 69 11.02 5.41 3.41
C VAL A 69 11.93 4.17 3.47
N LEU A 70 13.16 4.32 3.92
CA LEU A 70 14.10 3.20 3.98
C LEU A 70 13.61 2.10 4.93
N VAL A 71 13.09 2.47 6.09
CA VAL A 71 12.58 1.52 7.09
C VAL A 71 11.26 0.90 6.64
N GLY A 72 10.30 1.69 6.20
CA GLY A 72 8.99 1.18 5.77
C GLY A 72 9.07 0.25 4.56
N THR A 73 9.88 0.63 3.56
CA THR A 73 10.08 -0.18 2.36
C THR A 73 10.79 -1.51 2.65
N LEU A 74 11.60 -1.59 3.72
CA LEU A 74 12.24 -2.82 4.14
C LEU A 74 11.20 -3.94 4.35
N PHE A 75 10.13 -3.63 5.08
CA PHE A 75 9.07 -4.59 5.36
C PHE A 75 8.29 -4.98 4.11
N MET A 76 7.92 -4.01 3.27
CA MET A 76 7.31 -4.26 1.97
C MET A 76 8.15 -5.21 1.10
N ALA A 77 9.46 -4.97 1.01
CA ALA A 77 10.34 -5.77 0.17
C ALA A 77 10.50 -7.22 0.66
N PHE A 78 10.50 -7.44 1.99
CA PHE A 78 10.49 -8.78 2.56
C PHE A 78 9.19 -9.53 2.25
N HIS A 79 8.05 -8.86 2.26
CA HIS A 79 6.78 -9.47 1.82
C HIS A 79 6.79 -9.79 0.33
N SER A 80 7.31 -8.90 -0.52
CA SER A 80 7.44 -9.14 -1.96
C SER A 80 8.24 -10.41 -2.28
N ALA A 81 9.29 -10.67 -1.50
CA ALA A 81 10.16 -11.83 -1.72
C ALA A 81 9.47 -13.18 -1.46
N GLN A 82 8.33 -13.19 -0.77
CA GLN A 82 7.52 -14.39 -0.53
C GLN A 82 6.74 -14.84 -1.79
N GLY A 83 6.38 -13.90 -2.66
CA GLY A 83 5.52 -14.15 -3.83
C GLY A 83 6.06 -15.23 -4.78
N PRO A 84 7.29 -15.13 -5.30
CA PRO A 84 7.87 -16.12 -6.21
C PRO A 84 8.01 -17.51 -5.57
N GLN A 85 8.24 -17.58 -4.26
CA GLN A 85 8.41 -18.82 -3.54
C GLN A 85 7.07 -19.55 -3.36
N LEU A 86 6.02 -18.83 -2.99
CA LEU A 86 4.73 -19.40 -2.63
C LEU A 86 3.72 -19.42 -3.78
N GLY A 87 3.83 -18.53 -4.76
CA GLY A 87 2.83 -18.38 -5.83
C GLY A 87 1.44 -17.98 -5.35
N LEU A 88 1.35 -17.35 -4.18
CA LEU A 88 0.10 -16.98 -3.51
C LEU A 88 -0.05 -15.47 -3.39
N PRO A 89 -1.28 -14.94 -3.42
CA PRO A 89 -1.54 -13.55 -3.05
C PRO A 89 -1.22 -13.30 -1.58
N GLN A 90 -0.80 -12.06 -1.28
CA GLN A 90 -0.31 -11.70 0.06
C GLN A 90 -1.31 -11.98 1.18
N MET A 91 -2.59 -11.70 0.95
CA MET A 91 -3.62 -11.94 1.97
C MET A 91 -3.79 -13.43 2.31
N ILE A 92 -3.69 -14.30 1.30
CA ILE A 92 -3.78 -15.76 1.48
C ILE A 92 -2.58 -16.29 2.28
N GLN A 93 -1.40 -15.69 2.10
CA GLN A 93 -0.18 -16.04 2.85
C GLN A 93 -0.31 -15.77 4.36
N SER A 94 -1.35 -15.10 4.82
CA SER A 94 -1.63 -14.87 6.23
C SER A 94 -2.38 -16.03 6.91
N ARG A 95 -2.91 -17.00 6.15
CA ARG A 95 -3.66 -18.15 6.71
C ARG A 95 -2.83 -19.07 7.60
N PRO A 96 -1.55 -19.38 7.31
CA PRO A 96 -0.74 -20.19 8.21
C PRO A 96 -0.55 -19.61 9.60
N GLN A 97 -0.52 -18.27 9.73
CA GLN A 97 -0.33 -17.58 10.99
C GLN A 97 -1.64 -17.37 11.75
N PHE A 98 -2.70 -16.96 11.02
CA PHE A 98 -3.97 -16.53 11.62
C PHE A 98 -5.08 -17.58 11.54
N GLY A 99 -4.87 -18.64 10.77
CA GLY A 99 -5.89 -19.64 10.44
C GLY A 99 -6.77 -19.21 9.27
N TYR A 100 -7.52 -20.17 8.73
CA TYR A 100 -8.36 -19.95 7.53
C TYR A 100 -9.38 -18.81 7.69
N ILE A 101 -10.08 -18.76 8.81
CA ILE A 101 -11.06 -17.71 9.15
C ILE A 101 -10.37 -16.51 9.82
N GLY A 102 -9.38 -16.76 10.70
CA GLY A 102 -8.65 -15.69 11.39
C GLY A 102 -7.93 -14.73 10.45
N ALA A 103 -7.51 -15.17 9.27
CA ALA A 103 -6.92 -14.33 8.23
C ALA A 103 -7.88 -13.24 7.71
N LEU A 104 -9.20 -13.35 7.93
CA LEU A 104 -10.16 -12.30 7.60
C LEU A 104 -9.89 -10.99 8.35
N LEU A 105 -9.21 -11.04 9.49
CA LEU A 105 -8.71 -9.85 10.18
C LEU A 105 -7.77 -9.04 9.28
N VAL A 106 -6.84 -9.71 8.63
CA VAL A 106 -5.89 -9.09 7.68
C VAL A 106 -6.62 -8.56 6.46
N TRP A 107 -7.62 -9.29 5.97
CA TRP A 107 -8.43 -8.86 4.83
C TRP A 107 -9.27 -7.60 5.14
N LEU A 108 -9.76 -7.49 6.37
CA LEU A 108 -10.41 -6.27 6.84
C LEU A 108 -9.45 -5.07 6.78
N PHE A 109 -8.18 -5.24 7.19
CA PHE A 109 -7.19 -4.16 7.10
C PHE A 109 -6.90 -3.77 5.66
N ALA A 110 -6.76 -4.75 4.76
CA ALA A 110 -6.61 -4.50 3.33
C ALA A 110 -7.80 -3.71 2.77
N TYR A 111 -9.02 -4.07 3.17
CA TYR A 111 -10.22 -3.37 2.73
C TYR A 111 -10.28 -1.92 3.23
N VAL A 112 -9.97 -1.70 4.51
CA VAL A 112 -9.87 -0.34 5.10
C VAL A 112 -8.84 0.49 4.34
N GLN A 113 -7.70 -0.10 3.98
CA GLN A 113 -6.68 0.57 3.20
C GLN A 113 -7.18 0.94 1.79
N TYR A 114 -7.78 0.02 1.04
CA TYR A 114 -8.32 0.31 -0.29
C TYR A 114 -9.35 1.44 -0.25
N ALA A 115 -10.32 1.35 0.66
CA ALA A 115 -11.36 2.37 0.81
C ALA A 115 -10.77 3.71 1.25
N GLY A 116 -9.83 3.70 2.20
CA GLY A 116 -9.19 4.90 2.72
C GLY A 116 -8.35 5.63 1.66
N PHE A 117 -7.47 4.93 0.93
CA PHE A 117 -6.74 5.57 -0.16
C PHE A 117 -7.66 6.13 -1.24
N ASN A 118 -8.79 5.48 -1.54
CA ASN A 118 -9.77 6.02 -2.48
C ASN A 118 -10.38 7.33 -1.98
N VAL A 119 -10.66 7.45 -0.67
CA VAL A 119 -11.12 8.71 -0.06
C VAL A 119 -10.15 9.83 -0.39
N PHE A 120 -8.87 9.65 -0.09
CA PHE A 120 -7.86 10.70 -0.24
C PHE A 120 -7.48 10.96 -1.71
N ASN A 121 -7.41 9.93 -2.55
CA ASN A 121 -7.17 10.08 -3.98
C ASN A 121 -8.27 10.90 -4.66
N THR A 122 -9.53 10.65 -4.32
CA THR A 122 -10.65 11.41 -4.91
C THR A 122 -10.72 12.83 -4.41
N ILE A 123 -10.31 13.12 -3.16
CA ILE A 123 -10.20 14.49 -2.65
C ILE A 123 -9.08 15.23 -3.40
N LEU A 124 -7.87 14.67 -3.50
CA LEU A 124 -6.75 15.28 -4.24
C LEU A 124 -7.11 15.55 -5.71
N GLY A 125 -7.73 14.56 -6.37
CA GLY A 125 -8.24 14.75 -7.73
C GLY A 125 -9.32 15.83 -7.83
N GLY A 126 -10.21 15.91 -6.83
CA GLY A 126 -11.24 16.94 -6.74
C GLY A 126 -10.67 18.34 -6.58
N GLU A 127 -9.66 18.52 -5.73
CA GLU A 127 -8.91 19.77 -5.57
C GLU A 127 -8.17 20.15 -6.88
N ALA A 128 -7.50 19.19 -7.51
CA ALA A 128 -6.81 19.40 -8.77
C ALA A 128 -7.76 19.89 -9.88
N MET A 129 -8.92 19.23 -10.01
CA MET A 129 -9.93 19.61 -11.00
C MET A 129 -10.62 20.94 -10.65
N SER A 130 -10.85 21.22 -9.36
CA SER A 130 -11.38 22.50 -8.91
C SER A 130 -10.42 23.66 -9.25
N THR A 131 -9.11 23.43 -9.13
CA THR A 131 -8.07 24.42 -9.46
C THR A 131 -7.97 24.64 -10.97
N THR A 132 -8.09 23.59 -11.79
CA THR A 132 -7.84 23.67 -13.24
C THR A 132 -9.11 23.94 -14.07
N ALA A 133 -10.22 23.29 -13.72
CA ALA A 133 -11.48 23.36 -14.47
C ALA A 133 -12.58 24.14 -13.70
N HIS A 134 -12.24 24.69 -12.54
CA HIS A 134 -13.11 25.40 -11.64
C HIS A 134 -14.29 24.56 -11.09
N GLY A 135 -15.11 25.15 -10.23
CA GLY A 135 -16.25 24.48 -9.60
C GLY A 135 -15.94 23.89 -8.22
N PRO A 136 -16.97 23.46 -7.48
CA PRO A 136 -16.82 22.96 -6.12
C PRO A 136 -16.06 21.62 -6.07
N VAL A 137 -15.11 21.49 -5.14
CA VAL A 137 -14.34 20.25 -4.91
C VAL A 137 -15.26 19.03 -4.73
N LYS A 138 -16.35 19.17 -3.97
CA LYS A 138 -17.31 18.08 -3.74
C LYS A 138 -17.96 17.57 -5.03
N LEU A 139 -18.23 18.46 -5.99
CA LEU A 139 -18.75 18.05 -7.29
C LEU A 139 -17.74 17.17 -8.04
N TRP A 140 -16.48 17.60 -8.06
CA TRP A 140 -15.41 16.83 -8.69
C TRP A 140 -15.16 15.51 -8.00
N VAL A 141 -15.21 15.44 -6.66
CA VAL A 141 -15.14 14.19 -5.89
C VAL A 141 -16.20 13.20 -6.37
N VAL A 142 -17.45 13.64 -6.54
CA VAL A 142 -18.54 12.79 -7.06
C VAL A 142 -18.24 12.32 -8.47
N ILE A 143 -17.88 13.24 -9.37
CA ILE A 143 -17.59 12.94 -10.78
C ILE A 143 -16.45 11.93 -10.88
N LEU A 144 -15.32 12.16 -10.20
CA LEU A 144 -14.14 11.29 -10.25
C LEU A 144 -14.42 9.92 -9.65
N THR A 145 -15.23 9.84 -8.57
CA THR A 145 -15.67 8.55 -8.00
C THR A 145 -16.50 7.76 -9.01
N VAL A 146 -17.44 8.41 -9.72
CA VAL A 146 -18.27 7.76 -10.75
C VAL A 146 -17.39 7.31 -11.93
N VAL A 147 -16.46 8.15 -12.38
CA VAL A 147 -15.53 7.78 -13.45
C VAL A 147 -14.69 6.57 -13.04
N ALA A 148 -14.11 6.58 -11.83
CA ALA A 148 -13.33 5.45 -11.32
C ALA A 148 -14.18 4.18 -11.18
N LEU A 149 -15.44 4.29 -10.74
CA LEU A 149 -16.39 3.17 -10.68
C LEU A 149 -16.62 2.57 -12.07
N VAL A 150 -16.89 3.40 -13.07
CA VAL A 150 -17.09 2.96 -14.45
C VAL A 150 -15.85 2.25 -14.99
N VAL A 151 -14.67 2.84 -14.76
CA VAL A 151 -13.38 2.25 -15.16
C VAL A 151 -13.16 0.90 -14.48
N ALA A 152 -13.44 0.78 -13.17
CA ALA A 152 -13.32 -0.48 -12.41
C ALA A 152 -14.26 -1.58 -12.92
N LEU A 153 -15.42 -1.23 -13.47
CA LEU A 153 -16.40 -2.17 -14.03
C LEU A 153 -16.09 -2.61 -15.47
N ILE A 154 -15.54 -1.70 -16.30
CA ILE A 154 -15.27 -1.96 -17.73
C ILE A 154 -14.13 -2.97 -17.91
N GLY A 155 -13.12 -2.95 -17.05
CA GLY A 155 -12.15 -4.04 -17.02
C GLY A 155 -10.68 -3.67 -16.86
N TYR A 156 -9.99 -4.67 -16.37
CA TYR A 156 -8.59 -4.70 -15.94
C TYR A 156 -7.59 -4.38 -17.09
N ASP A 157 -7.82 -4.95 -18.28
CA ASP A 157 -6.86 -4.83 -19.41
C ASP A 157 -6.71 -3.40 -19.93
N LEU A 158 -7.81 -2.63 -19.95
CA LEU A 158 -7.77 -1.22 -20.35
C LEU A 158 -7.03 -0.37 -19.34
N ILE A 159 -7.25 -0.63 -18.05
CA ILE A 159 -6.61 0.07 -16.94
C ILE A 159 -5.09 -0.11 -17.04
N HIS A 160 -4.60 -1.34 -17.19
CA HIS A 160 -3.16 -1.61 -17.24
C HIS A 160 -2.44 -0.94 -18.40
N LYS A 161 -3.03 -0.93 -19.59
CA LYS A 161 -2.43 -0.24 -20.74
C LYS A 161 -2.41 1.27 -20.55
N ALA A 162 -3.49 1.85 -20.01
CA ALA A 162 -3.55 3.28 -19.72
C ALA A 162 -2.56 3.68 -18.63
N GLU A 163 -2.46 2.89 -17.54
CA GLU A 163 -1.50 3.12 -16.47
C GLU A 163 -0.06 3.13 -16.96
N GLN A 164 0.32 2.18 -17.80
CA GLN A 164 1.68 2.10 -18.32
C GLN A 164 2.09 3.39 -19.05
N TRP A 165 1.24 3.93 -19.91
CA TRP A 165 1.50 5.17 -20.65
C TRP A 165 1.45 6.40 -19.76
N LEU A 166 0.44 6.50 -18.90
CA LEU A 166 0.31 7.57 -17.92
C LEU A 166 1.54 7.65 -17.03
N THR A 167 2.08 6.52 -16.64
CA THR A 167 3.23 6.44 -15.77
C THR A 167 4.50 7.02 -16.42
N TYR A 168 4.82 6.65 -17.65
CA TYR A 168 5.97 7.26 -18.34
C TYR A 168 5.80 8.77 -18.45
N LEU A 169 4.58 9.22 -18.77
CA LEU A 169 4.26 10.63 -18.88
C LEU A 169 4.42 11.34 -17.53
N MET A 170 3.96 10.73 -16.45
CA MET A 170 4.08 11.27 -15.08
C MET A 170 5.54 11.41 -14.64
N ILE A 171 6.41 10.42 -14.95
CA ILE A 171 7.83 10.51 -14.64
C ILE A 171 8.46 11.71 -15.35
N VAL A 172 8.16 11.90 -16.65
CA VAL A 172 8.69 13.02 -17.41
C VAL A 172 8.20 14.35 -16.82
N ILE A 173 6.92 14.48 -16.53
CA ILE A 173 6.30 15.71 -16.05
C ILE A 173 6.78 16.04 -14.63
N PHE A 174 6.77 15.07 -13.70
CA PHE A 174 7.32 15.30 -12.37
C PHE A 174 8.83 15.46 -12.36
N GLY A 175 9.54 14.87 -13.33
CA GLY A 175 10.96 15.12 -13.55
C GLY A 175 11.22 16.58 -13.91
N ILE A 176 10.50 17.12 -14.90
CA ILE A 176 10.58 18.54 -15.28
C ILE A 176 10.18 19.41 -14.08
N PHE A 177 9.07 19.09 -13.42
CA PHE A 177 8.63 19.81 -12.24
C PHE A 177 9.71 19.85 -11.13
N THR A 178 10.35 18.71 -10.86
CA THR A 178 11.42 18.63 -9.86
C THR A 178 12.62 19.50 -10.24
N ILE A 179 12.97 19.54 -11.53
CA ILE A 179 14.03 20.44 -12.02
C ILE A 179 13.66 21.91 -11.77
N THR A 180 12.39 22.26 -11.98
CA THR A 180 11.91 23.65 -11.76
C THR A 180 12.10 24.09 -10.31
N LEU A 181 11.98 23.19 -9.32
CA LEU A 181 12.23 23.50 -7.91
C LEU A 181 13.62 24.07 -7.63
N PHE A 182 14.62 23.81 -8.46
CA PHE A 182 15.97 24.35 -8.30
C PHE A 182 16.11 25.79 -8.81
N PHE A 183 15.12 26.30 -9.54
CA PHE A 183 15.16 27.61 -10.18
C PHE A 183 14.17 28.61 -9.63
N ILE A 184 13.34 28.22 -8.67
CA ILE A 184 12.38 29.12 -8.00
C ILE A 184 13.01 29.80 -6.77
N HIS A 185 12.43 30.92 -6.37
CA HIS A 185 12.85 31.66 -5.17
C HIS A 185 12.20 31.06 -3.92
N TYR A 186 12.98 30.83 -2.89
CA TYR A 186 12.53 30.32 -1.61
C TYR A 186 12.50 31.44 -0.55
N PRO A 187 11.57 31.38 0.43
CA PRO A 187 11.62 32.25 1.60
C PRO A 187 12.97 32.16 2.32
N ALA A 188 13.39 33.25 2.94
CA ALA A 188 14.63 33.28 3.74
C ALA A 188 14.54 32.22 4.87
N GLY A 189 15.62 31.47 5.09
CA GLY A 189 15.71 30.46 6.14
C GLY A 189 15.09 29.10 5.77
N THR A 190 14.53 28.91 4.57
CA THR A 190 13.92 27.63 4.14
C THR A 190 14.91 26.45 4.27
N PHE A 191 16.17 26.67 4.01
CA PHE A 191 17.24 25.64 4.05
C PHE A 191 18.02 25.59 5.37
N ASP A 192 17.60 26.38 6.37
CA ASP A 192 18.20 26.33 7.70
C ASP A 192 17.89 24.99 8.37
N ILE A 193 18.87 24.47 9.12
CA ILE A 193 18.69 23.18 9.85
C ILE A 193 17.50 23.28 10.81
N GLY A 194 17.34 24.45 11.45
CA GLY A 194 16.28 24.68 12.41
C GLY A 194 16.39 23.83 13.68
N THR A 195 15.41 23.98 14.57
CA THR A 195 15.37 23.23 15.82
C THR A 195 14.77 21.83 15.60
N PHE A 196 15.43 20.78 16.14
CA PHE A 196 14.88 19.45 16.14
C PHE A 196 13.65 19.34 17.06
N LYS A 197 12.55 18.80 16.52
CA LYS A 197 11.34 18.48 17.26
C LYS A 197 11.06 16.99 17.10
N ALA A 198 11.17 16.24 18.20
CA ALA A 198 11.02 14.78 18.17
C ALA A 198 9.62 14.34 17.71
N SER A 199 8.56 15.04 18.16
CA SER A 199 7.18 14.74 17.75
C SER A 199 6.97 14.88 16.25
N ALA A 200 7.39 16.00 15.65
CA ALA A 200 7.25 16.23 14.20
C ALA A 200 8.13 15.26 13.38
N PHE A 201 9.33 14.94 13.86
CA PHE A 201 10.22 13.98 13.20
C PHE A 201 9.62 12.57 13.22
N LEU A 202 9.17 12.09 14.38
CA LEU A 202 8.61 10.75 14.53
C LEU A 202 7.22 10.65 13.90
N GLY A 203 6.42 11.72 13.93
CA GLY A 203 5.16 11.81 13.18
C GLY A 203 5.40 11.63 11.68
N GLN A 204 6.32 12.40 11.09
CA GLN A 204 6.68 12.24 9.66
C GLN A 204 7.26 10.85 9.36
N PHE A 205 8.17 10.35 10.20
CA PHE A 205 8.68 8.99 10.08
C PHE A 205 7.55 7.97 10.09
N GLY A 206 6.59 8.08 11.02
CA GLY A 206 5.47 7.16 11.17
C GLY A 206 4.58 7.14 9.94
N VAL A 207 4.14 8.30 9.43
CA VAL A 207 3.28 8.36 8.24
C VAL A 207 3.98 7.88 6.98
N VAL A 208 5.27 8.17 6.83
CA VAL A 208 6.09 7.71 5.70
C VAL A 208 6.30 6.19 5.76
N ALA A 209 6.67 5.66 6.93
CA ALA A 209 6.81 4.23 7.13
C ALA A 209 5.46 3.51 6.94
N GLY A 210 4.36 4.07 7.46
CA GLY A 210 3.00 3.58 7.27
C GLY A 210 2.59 3.52 5.81
N TYR A 211 2.86 4.59 5.06
CA TYR A 211 2.63 4.62 3.62
C TYR A 211 3.40 3.51 2.89
N GLN A 212 4.68 3.34 3.17
CA GLN A 212 5.49 2.31 2.52
C GLN A 212 5.10 0.88 2.94
N ILE A 213 4.80 0.65 4.22
CA ILE A 213 4.32 -0.66 4.71
C ILE A 213 2.95 -1.00 4.12
N SER A 214 2.14 -0.01 3.82
CA SER A 214 0.80 -0.25 3.27
C SER A 214 0.82 -1.04 1.96
N TRP A 215 1.88 -0.92 1.17
CA TRP A 215 2.07 -1.72 -0.04
C TRP A 215 2.29 -3.23 0.26
N ALA A 216 2.73 -3.58 1.47
CA ALA A 216 3.03 -4.96 1.83
C ALA A 216 1.81 -5.88 1.73
N ILE A 217 0.58 -5.35 1.92
CA ILE A 217 -0.65 -6.15 1.97
C ILE A 217 -1.02 -6.81 0.63
N TYR A 218 -0.46 -6.34 -0.47
CA TYR A 218 -0.69 -6.88 -1.81
C TYR A 218 0.57 -6.94 -2.68
N VAL A 219 1.75 -6.72 -2.11
CA VAL A 219 2.99 -6.70 -2.88
C VAL A 219 3.29 -8.05 -3.54
N SER A 220 2.95 -9.17 -2.90
CA SER A 220 3.11 -10.50 -3.46
C SER A 220 2.12 -10.81 -4.58
N ASP A 221 1.01 -10.08 -4.69
CA ASP A 221 0.05 -10.25 -5.79
C ASP A 221 0.71 -10.00 -7.15
N TYR A 222 1.73 -9.14 -7.19
CA TYR A 222 2.53 -8.85 -8.36
C TYR A 222 3.74 -9.79 -8.51
N SER A 223 4.43 -10.11 -7.42
CA SER A 223 5.66 -10.92 -7.48
C SER A 223 5.38 -12.42 -7.60
N ARG A 224 4.18 -12.92 -7.27
CA ARG A 224 3.80 -14.34 -7.34
C ARG A 224 3.83 -14.96 -8.75
N TYR A 225 3.83 -14.12 -9.78
CA TYR A 225 3.94 -14.56 -11.17
C TYR A 225 5.40 -14.72 -11.64
N MET A 226 6.38 -14.40 -10.79
CA MET A 226 7.79 -14.61 -11.11
C MET A 226 8.15 -16.09 -11.00
N PRO A 227 9.12 -16.57 -11.80
CA PRO A 227 9.64 -17.93 -11.70
C PRO A 227 10.13 -18.25 -10.28
N PRO A 228 9.98 -19.49 -9.81
CA PRO A 228 10.35 -19.89 -8.45
C PRO A 228 11.86 -19.91 -8.18
N ASP A 229 12.68 -19.95 -9.23
CA ASP A 229 14.15 -19.85 -9.18
C ASP A 229 14.66 -18.43 -8.91
N VAL A 230 13.77 -17.43 -8.96
CA VAL A 230 14.12 -16.06 -8.61
C VAL A 230 14.43 -15.99 -7.11
N THR A 231 15.66 -15.61 -6.80
CA THR A 231 16.12 -15.57 -5.41
C THR A 231 15.40 -14.49 -4.59
N VAL A 232 15.14 -14.78 -3.31
CA VAL A 232 14.62 -13.83 -2.31
C VAL A 232 15.38 -12.49 -2.39
N ARG A 233 16.72 -12.55 -2.47
CA ARG A 233 17.59 -11.37 -2.55
C ARG A 233 17.28 -10.48 -3.76
N LYS A 234 17.12 -11.05 -4.95
CA LYS A 234 16.83 -10.27 -6.18
C LYS A 234 15.45 -9.63 -6.11
N THR A 235 14.42 -10.38 -5.68
CA THR A 235 13.07 -9.84 -5.51
C THR A 235 13.06 -8.71 -4.50
N PHE A 236 13.73 -8.92 -3.34
CA PHE A 236 13.87 -7.89 -2.32
C PHE A 236 14.50 -6.60 -2.87
N TYR A 237 15.68 -6.68 -3.50
CA TYR A 237 16.39 -5.47 -3.94
C TYR A 237 15.64 -4.68 -5.02
N TRP A 238 15.02 -5.35 -5.99
CA TRP A 238 14.26 -4.65 -7.03
C TRP A 238 13.02 -3.97 -6.46
N THR A 239 12.29 -4.64 -5.58
CA THR A 239 11.13 -4.04 -4.89
C THR A 239 11.57 -2.89 -3.99
N TYR A 240 12.61 -3.11 -3.18
CA TYR A 240 13.11 -2.14 -2.20
C TYR A 240 13.54 -0.84 -2.86
N TRP A 241 14.47 -0.89 -3.80
CA TRP A 241 14.99 0.31 -4.42
C TRP A 241 13.98 0.97 -5.35
N GLY A 242 13.13 0.22 -6.04
CA GLY A 242 12.04 0.78 -6.82
C GLY A 242 11.13 1.63 -5.95
N SER A 243 10.59 1.07 -4.89
CA SER A 243 9.66 1.77 -4.00
C SER A 243 10.33 2.88 -3.21
N ALA A 244 11.54 2.64 -2.67
CA ALA A 244 12.25 3.64 -1.85
C ALA A 244 12.64 4.88 -2.65
N ILE A 245 13.12 4.72 -3.88
CA ILE A 245 13.52 5.86 -4.73
C ILE A 245 12.26 6.62 -5.18
N GLY A 246 11.23 5.94 -5.68
CA GLY A 246 10.00 6.58 -6.12
C GLY A 246 9.27 7.31 -4.99
N GLY A 247 9.11 6.63 -3.84
CA GLY A 247 8.46 7.20 -2.65
C GLY A 247 9.24 8.36 -2.05
N GLY A 248 10.55 8.17 -1.85
CA GLY A 248 11.43 9.22 -1.32
C GLY A 248 11.45 10.46 -2.21
N TRP A 249 11.55 10.27 -3.52
CA TRP A 249 11.50 11.36 -4.49
C TRP A 249 10.24 12.20 -4.34
N MET A 250 9.06 11.59 -4.45
CA MET A 250 7.79 12.33 -4.42
C MET A 250 7.52 12.97 -3.05
N MET A 251 7.85 12.29 -1.95
CA MET A 251 7.67 12.84 -0.61
C MET A 251 8.61 14.02 -0.35
N ILE A 252 9.86 13.97 -0.84
CA ILE A 252 10.79 15.10 -0.73
C ILE A 252 10.29 16.28 -1.57
N VAL A 253 9.78 16.05 -2.78
CA VAL A 253 9.14 17.08 -3.60
C VAL A 253 8.00 17.73 -2.82
N GLY A 254 7.15 16.94 -2.15
CA GLY A 254 6.09 17.47 -1.28
C GLY A 254 6.62 18.36 -0.16
N ALA A 255 7.62 17.89 0.60
CA ALA A 255 8.22 18.68 1.67
C ALA A 255 8.82 20.02 1.16
N VAL A 256 9.48 19.98 0.00
CA VAL A 256 10.05 21.19 -0.64
C VAL A 256 8.95 22.16 -1.05
N LEU A 257 7.84 21.67 -1.60
CA LEU A 257 6.68 22.50 -1.96
C LEU A 257 6.05 23.18 -0.75
N ALA A 258 5.81 22.43 0.33
CA ALA A 258 5.25 22.99 1.56
C ALA A 258 6.21 24.03 2.18
N ALA A 259 7.52 23.79 2.15
CA ALA A 259 8.52 24.73 2.62
C ALA A 259 8.62 25.99 1.75
N TRP A 260 8.43 25.85 0.43
CA TRP A 260 8.35 26.97 -0.49
C TRP A 260 7.12 27.83 -0.23
N ALA A 261 5.96 27.22 -0.05
CA ALA A 261 4.72 27.94 0.24
C ALA A 261 4.75 28.64 1.60
N GLY A 262 5.42 28.06 2.58
CA GLY A 262 5.54 28.61 3.92
C GLY A 262 4.18 28.94 4.54
N LYS A 263 3.93 30.19 4.86
CA LYS A 263 2.67 30.65 5.45
C LYS A 263 1.47 30.64 4.49
N ASN A 264 1.71 30.54 3.19
CA ASN A 264 0.68 30.53 2.15
C ASN A 264 0.28 29.12 1.74
N PHE A 265 0.75 28.10 2.45
CA PHE A 265 0.44 26.71 2.17
C PHE A 265 -1.07 26.44 2.21
N ASP A 266 -1.63 25.88 1.13
CA ASP A 266 -3.08 25.66 0.96
C ASP A 266 -3.64 24.48 1.75
N GLY A 267 -2.79 23.63 2.33
CA GLY A 267 -3.16 22.42 3.07
C GLY A 267 -3.35 21.17 2.22
N THR A 268 -3.19 21.25 0.89
CA THR A 268 -3.27 20.11 -0.03
C THR A 268 -2.04 19.98 -0.93
N GLY A 269 -1.30 21.08 -1.15
CA GLY A 269 -0.18 21.18 -2.06
C GLY A 269 -0.59 21.28 -3.53
N ILE A 270 -1.87 21.31 -3.83
CA ILE A 270 -2.39 21.36 -5.21
C ILE A 270 -2.19 22.75 -5.82
N GLY A 271 -2.48 23.81 -5.05
CA GLY A 271 -2.23 25.18 -5.46
C GLY A 271 -0.76 25.45 -5.73
N GLU A 272 0.10 24.94 -4.85
CA GLU A 272 1.56 25.04 -4.99
C GLU A 272 2.07 24.28 -6.22
N LEU A 273 1.56 23.06 -6.47
CA LEU A 273 1.88 22.32 -7.70
C LEU A 273 1.53 23.13 -8.95
N ASN A 274 0.36 23.78 -8.96
CA ASN A 274 -0.06 24.60 -10.08
C ASN A 274 0.86 25.82 -10.25
N GLN A 275 1.09 26.59 -9.18
CA GLN A 275 1.90 27.80 -9.22
C GLN A 275 3.36 27.52 -9.59
N VAL A 276 3.99 26.53 -8.97
CA VAL A 276 5.38 26.17 -9.29
C VAL A 276 5.49 25.60 -10.69
N GLY A 277 4.52 24.80 -11.12
CA GLY A 277 4.48 24.29 -12.51
C GLY A 277 4.49 25.40 -13.54
N ASP A 278 3.76 26.48 -13.30
CA ASP A 278 3.66 27.61 -14.22
C ASP A 278 4.95 28.43 -14.38
N HIS A 279 5.99 28.16 -13.57
CA HIS A 279 7.35 28.66 -13.83
C HIS A 279 8.01 28.00 -15.05
N VAL A 280 7.57 26.83 -15.49
CA VAL A 280 8.06 26.20 -16.73
C VAL A 280 7.52 26.95 -17.95
N PHE A 281 6.22 27.06 -18.02
CA PHE A 281 5.45 27.94 -18.90
C PHE A 281 4.01 28.04 -18.37
N THR A 282 3.32 29.11 -18.69
CA THR A 282 1.93 29.33 -18.26
C THR A 282 1.02 28.18 -18.68
N GLY A 283 0.36 27.54 -17.71
CA GLY A 283 -0.51 26.38 -17.93
C GLY A 283 0.17 25.01 -17.74
N PHE A 284 1.49 24.96 -17.52
CA PHE A 284 2.15 23.67 -17.23
C PHE A 284 1.65 23.07 -15.91
N GLY A 285 1.42 23.88 -14.88
CA GLY A 285 0.83 23.42 -13.62
C GLY A 285 -0.53 22.74 -13.83
N ALA A 286 -1.40 23.32 -14.67
CA ALA A 286 -2.68 22.69 -15.01
C ALA A 286 -2.50 21.35 -15.73
N ILE A 287 -1.52 21.23 -16.63
CA ILE A 287 -1.20 19.96 -17.29
C ILE A 287 -0.77 18.91 -16.26
N VAL A 288 0.10 19.27 -15.32
CA VAL A 288 0.53 18.39 -14.21
C VAL A 288 -0.69 17.88 -13.43
N LEU A 289 -1.60 18.78 -13.03
CA LEU A 289 -2.76 18.44 -12.22
C LEU A 289 -3.77 17.56 -12.97
N ILE A 290 -4.04 17.83 -14.25
CA ILE A 290 -4.96 17.02 -15.06
C ILE A 290 -4.41 15.60 -15.22
N LEU A 291 -3.14 15.46 -15.58
CA LEU A 291 -2.53 14.16 -15.77
C LEU A 291 -2.41 13.39 -14.44
N ALA A 292 -2.07 14.08 -13.35
CA ALA A 292 -2.08 13.49 -12.01
C ALA A 292 -3.47 12.99 -11.62
N THR A 293 -4.53 13.75 -11.93
CA THR A 293 -5.92 13.32 -11.68
C THR A 293 -6.28 12.06 -12.47
N LEU A 294 -5.85 11.92 -13.72
CA LEU A 294 -6.05 10.68 -14.49
C LEU A 294 -5.33 9.48 -13.82
N GLY A 295 -4.12 9.69 -13.31
CA GLY A 295 -3.40 8.69 -12.52
C GLY A 295 -4.16 8.29 -11.24
N LEU A 296 -4.69 9.28 -10.49
CA LEU A 296 -5.49 9.02 -9.30
C LEU A 296 -6.78 8.25 -9.60
N VAL A 297 -7.46 8.56 -10.70
CA VAL A 297 -8.66 7.81 -11.14
C VAL A 297 -8.32 6.36 -11.43
N SER A 298 -7.20 6.10 -12.11
CA SER A 298 -6.75 4.74 -12.43
C SER A 298 -6.45 3.93 -11.16
N VAL A 299 -5.66 4.48 -10.23
CA VAL A 299 -5.35 3.82 -8.95
C VAL A 299 -6.61 3.63 -8.10
N THR A 300 -7.53 4.60 -8.09
CA THR A 300 -8.81 4.49 -7.39
C THR A 300 -9.66 3.34 -7.97
N ALA A 301 -9.70 3.19 -9.29
CA ALA A 301 -10.40 2.10 -9.94
C ALA A 301 -9.79 0.72 -9.58
N LEU A 302 -8.45 0.62 -9.54
CA LEU A 302 -7.75 -0.59 -9.09
C LEU A 302 -8.05 -0.92 -7.63
N ASN A 303 -8.05 0.08 -6.74
CA ASN A 303 -8.41 -0.11 -5.35
C ASN A 303 -9.87 -0.53 -5.17
N MET A 304 -10.80 0.01 -5.97
CA MET A 304 -12.20 -0.43 -5.98
C MET A 304 -12.32 -1.90 -6.41
N TYR A 305 -11.54 -2.29 -7.42
CA TYR A 305 -11.47 -3.67 -7.87
C TYR A 305 -10.87 -4.60 -6.80
N GLY A 306 -9.73 -4.24 -6.20
CA GLY A 306 -9.09 -5.00 -5.11
C GLY A 306 -9.99 -5.13 -3.88
N GLY A 307 -10.65 -4.04 -3.48
CA GLY A 307 -11.64 -4.05 -2.41
C GLY A 307 -12.82 -4.98 -2.69
N SER A 308 -13.33 -4.98 -3.93
CA SER A 308 -14.39 -5.90 -4.37
C SER A 308 -13.95 -7.37 -4.26
N LEU A 309 -12.76 -7.71 -4.75
CA LEU A 309 -12.21 -9.06 -4.62
C LEU A 309 -12.04 -9.48 -3.16
N THR A 310 -11.58 -8.57 -2.31
CA THR A 310 -11.44 -8.80 -0.87
C THR A 310 -12.80 -9.14 -0.23
N LEU A 311 -13.85 -8.38 -0.54
CA LEU A 311 -15.20 -8.63 -0.05
C LEU A 311 -15.76 -9.98 -0.54
N ILE A 312 -15.62 -10.29 -1.82
CA ILE A 312 -16.08 -11.56 -2.40
C ILE A 312 -15.34 -12.72 -1.73
N SER A 313 -14.03 -12.62 -1.58
CA SER A 313 -13.21 -13.65 -0.94
C SER A 313 -13.54 -13.82 0.55
N ALA A 314 -13.88 -12.74 1.24
CA ALA A 314 -14.32 -12.80 2.63
C ALA A 314 -15.65 -13.59 2.75
N VAL A 315 -16.60 -13.32 1.89
CA VAL A 315 -17.88 -14.07 1.85
C VAL A 315 -17.66 -15.54 1.48
N ASP A 316 -16.77 -15.82 0.50
CA ASP A 316 -16.43 -17.19 0.07
C ASP A 316 -15.80 -18.02 1.19
N SER A 317 -15.12 -17.38 2.13
CA SER A 317 -14.54 -18.05 3.31
C SER A 317 -15.60 -18.66 4.25
N PHE A 318 -16.84 -18.18 4.21
CA PHE A 318 -17.96 -18.73 4.99
C PHE A 318 -18.91 -19.57 4.15
N ARG A 319 -19.16 -19.13 2.91
CA ARG A 319 -20.07 -19.77 1.99
C ARG A 319 -19.55 -19.64 0.57
N LYS A 320 -19.32 -20.79 -0.09
CA LYS A 320 -18.90 -20.84 -1.50
C LYS A 320 -19.78 -19.95 -2.37
N VAL A 321 -19.16 -18.96 -3.00
CA VAL A 321 -19.85 -17.99 -3.85
C VAL A 321 -19.27 -18.09 -5.27
N ARG A 322 -20.17 -18.20 -6.25
CA ARG A 322 -19.76 -18.10 -7.66
C ARG A 322 -19.56 -16.63 -8.02
N PRO A 323 -18.39 -16.20 -8.50
CA PRO A 323 -18.19 -14.83 -8.97
C PRO A 323 -19.11 -14.57 -10.17
N THR A 324 -20.09 -13.69 -9.98
CA THR A 324 -20.98 -13.25 -11.05
C THR A 324 -20.77 -11.76 -11.32
N LEU A 325 -21.12 -11.30 -12.52
CA LEU A 325 -21.08 -9.88 -12.86
C LEU A 325 -21.92 -9.04 -11.87
N GLY A 326 -23.10 -9.52 -11.49
CA GLY A 326 -23.98 -8.83 -10.54
C GLY A 326 -23.31 -8.66 -9.16
N LEU A 327 -22.70 -9.72 -8.63
CA LEU A 327 -21.96 -9.64 -7.36
C LEU A 327 -20.79 -8.66 -7.45
N ARG A 328 -20.05 -8.66 -8.55
CA ARG A 328 -18.96 -7.72 -8.79
C ARG A 328 -19.46 -6.28 -8.83
N VAL A 329 -20.54 -6.00 -9.54
CA VAL A 329 -21.16 -4.66 -9.60
C VAL A 329 -21.55 -4.18 -8.20
N VAL A 330 -22.19 -5.06 -7.39
CA VAL A 330 -22.60 -4.72 -6.03
C VAL A 330 -21.39 -4.43 -5.13
N THR A 331 -20.35 -5.25 -5.16
CA THR A 331 -19.18 -5.09 -4.27
C THR A 331 -18.29 -3.91 -4.67
N VAL A 332 -18.10 -3.67 -5.98
CA VAL A 332 -17.40 -2.47 -6.49
C VAL A 332 -18.22 -1.22 -6.15
N GLY A 333 -19.53 -1.24 -6.38
CA GLY A 333 -20.45 -0.13 -6.05
C GLY A 333 -20.47 0.18 -4.56
N PHE A 334 -20.48 -0.83 -3.70
CA PHE A 334 -20.37 -0.67 -2.25
C PHE A 334 -19.04 0.00 -1.84
N THR A 335 -17.92 -0.43 -2.41
CA THR A 335 -16.60 0.17 -2.15
C THR A 335 -16.57 1.63 -2.63
N ALA A 336 -17.13 1.91 -3.81
CA ALA A 336 -17.23 3.27 -4.33
C ALA A 336 -18.08 4.18 -3.44
N LEU A 337 -19.25 3.69 -2.98
CA LEU A 337 -20.15 4.43 -2.09
C LEU A 337 -19.48 4.74 -0.75
N LEU A 338 -18.82 3.75 -0.14
CA LEU A 338 -18.09 3.94 1.11
C LEU A 338 -16.98 4.99 0.97
N SER A 339 -16.21 4.90 -0.11
CA SER A 339 -15.14 5.85 -0.41
C SER A 339 -15.70 7.25 -0.67
N LEU A 340 -16.82 7.38 -1.40
CA LEU A 340 -17.47 8.65 -1.67
C LEU A 340 -17.96 9.34 -0.39
N VAL A 341 -18.65 8.59 0.47
CA VAL A 341 -19.15 9.12 1.76
C VAL A 341 -17.97 9.61 2.62
N GLY A 342 -16.90 8.79 2.71
CA GLY A 342 -15.68 9.17 3.42
C GLY A 342 -15.03 10.42 2.84
N ALA A 343 -14.92 10.53 1.51
CA ALA A 343 -14.33 11.69 0.83
C ALA A 343 -15.13 12.98 1.07
N LEU A 344 -16.46 12.90 0.94
CA LEU A 344 -17.31 14.08 1.20
C LEU A 344 -17.25 14.55 2.67
N ALA A 345 -17.01 13.65 3.61
CA ALA A 345 -16.83 13.98 5.03
C ALA A 345 -15.44 14.56 5.33
N ALA A 346 -14.38 14.09 4.64
CA ALA A 346 -12.99 14.43 4.94
C ALA A 346 -12.46 15.69 4.21
N THR A 347 -13.21 16.32 3.32
CA THR A 347 -12.75 17.46 2.50
C THR A 347 -12.31 18.69 3.30
N LYS A 348 -12.79 18.90 4.51
CA LYS A 348 -12.53 20.14 5.27
C LYS A 348 -11.14 20.20 5.92
N ASN A 349 -10.50 19.07 6.16
CA ASN A 349 -9.18 19.00 6.78
C ASN A 349 -8.43 17.81 6.15
N PHE A 350 -8.11 17.97 4.86
CA PHE A 350 -7.48 16.92 4.08
C PHE A 350 -6.21 16.39 4.75
N LEU A 351 -5.25 17.27 5.05
CA LEU A 351 -3.93 16.85 5.51
C LEU A 351 -3.97 16.18 6.89
N GLY A 352 -4.76 16.74 7.83
CA GLY A 352 -4.93 16.13 9.15
C GLY A 352 -5.64 14.77 9.10
N ASN A 353 -6.68 14.65 8.27
CA ASN A 353 -7.37 13.37 8.08
C ASN A 353 -6.47 12.34 7.38
N PHE A 354 -5.67 12.77 6.40
CA PHE A 354 -4.74 11.90 5.70
C PHE A 354 -3.62 11.41 6.63
N ASN A 355 -3.05 12.30 7.44
CA ASN A 355 -2.10 11.95 8.49
C ASN A 355 -2.67 10.85 9.43
N ASN A 356 -3.87 11.08 9.97
CA ASN A 356 -4.52 10.15 10.87
C ASN A 356 -4.79 8.78 10.21
N PHE A 357 -5.19 8.79 8.94
CA PHE A 357 -5.38 7.56 8.17
C PHE A 357 -4.07 6.78 7.98
N LEU A 358 -2.97 7.46 7.64
CA LEU A 358 -1.66 6.81 7.45
C LEU A 358 -1.13 6.22 8.77
N LEU A 359 -1.32 6.92 9.90
CA LEU A 359 -0.99 6.39 11.22
C LEU A 359 -1.85 5.18 11.57
N LEU A 360 -3.17 5.23 11.30
CA LEU A 360 -4.04 4.06 11.48
C LEU A 360 -3.55 2.85 10.66
N VAL A 361 -3.18 3.06 9.41
CA VAL A 361 -2.61 2.00 8.55
C VAL A 361 -1.32 1.46 9.16
N LEU A 362 -0.42 2.33 9.63
CA LEU A 362 0.79 1.92 10.34
C LEU A 362 0.47 1.01 11.52
N TYR A 363 -0.43 1.44 12.41
CA TYR A 363 -0.77 0.70 13.63
C TYR A 363 -1.37 -0.67 13.34
N LEU A 364 -2.20 -0.79 12.31
CA LEU A 364 -2.80 -2.06 11.91
C LEU A 364 -1.76 -3.02 11.27
N PHE A 365 -0.82 -2.49 10.49
CA PHE A 365 0.09 -3.34 9.74
C PHE A 365 1.38 -3.71 10.49
N ILE A 366 1.81 -2.96 11.48
CA ILE A 366 3.03 -3.27 12.24
C ILE A 366 2.97 -4.63 12.93
N PRO A 367 1.96 -4.96 13.75
CA PRO A 367 1.89 -6.28 14.38
C PRO A 367 1.69 -7.41 13.36
N TRP A 368 0.91 -7.17 12.29
CA TRP A 368 0.72 -8.13 11.22
C TRP A 368 2.03 -8.44 10.48
N THR A 369 2.76 -7.40 10.07
CA THR A 369 4.08 -7.54 9.44
C THR A 369 5.04 -8.34 10.33
N ALA A 370 5.10 -8.04 11.63
CA ALA A 370 5.96 -8.75 12.57
C ALA A 370 5.61 -10.24 12.64
N VAL A 371 4.33 -10.59 12.78
CA VAL A 371 3.85 -11.98 12.81
C VAL A 371 4.19 -12.71 11.51
N ASN A 372 3.87 -12.11 10.36
CA ASN A 372 4.08 -12.76 9.06
C ASN A 372 5.58 -12.97 8.75
N LEU A 373 6.42 -11.94 8.95
CA LEU A 373 7.84 -12.04 8.64
C LEU A 373 8.58 -12.99 9.59
N VAL A 374 8.24 -12.98 10.88
CA VAL A 374 8.79 -13.95 11.84
C VAL A 374 8.40 -15.37 11.45
N ASP A 375 7.15 -15.59 11.06
CA ASP A 375 6.69 -16.89 10.59
C ASP A 375 7.47 -17.35 9.36
N TYR A 376 7.51 -16.51 8.34
CA TYR A 376 8.10 -16.85 7.06
C TYR A 376 9.63 -17.05 7.13
N TYR A 377 10.36 -16.14 7.77
CA TYR A 377 11.83 -16.16 7.73
C TYR A 377 12.48 -16.93 8.89
N ILE A 378 11.81 -17.02 10.04
CA ILE A 378 12.41 -17.59 11.25
C ILE A 378 11.80 -18.94 11.61
N VAL A 379 10.44 -19.04 11.65
CA VAL A 379 9.74 -20.24 12.10
C VAL A 379 9.70 -21.28 10.99
N ARG A 380 8.96 -21.03 9.90
CA ARG A 380 8.73 -21.98 8.80
C ARG A 380 9.75 -21.91 7.67
N ARG A 381 10.52 -20.85 7.60
CA ARG A 381 11.62 -20.65 6.63
C ARG A 381 11.20 -20.87 5.18
N GLY A 382 9.99 -20.41 4.83
CA GLY A 382 9.42 -20.53 3.47
C GLY A 382 8.77 -21.86 3.14
N HIS A 383 8.79 -22.86 4.04
CA HIS A 383 8.17 -24.18 3.80
C HIS A 383 6.71 -24.18 4.24
N TYR A 384 5.80 -24.12 3.27
CA TYR A 384 4.35 -24.14 3.50
C TYR A 384 3.68 -25.19 2.64
N ALA A 385 2.79 -25.96 3.24
CA ALA A 385 1.88 -26.86 2.54
C ALA A 385 0.78 -26.06 1.84
N ILE A 386 0.92 -25.87 0.53
CA ILE A 386 0.07 -24.94 -0.24
C ILE A 386 -1.39 -25.41 -0.26
N ALA A 387 -1.66 -26.70 -0.45
CA ALA A 387 -3.02 -27.23 -0.45
C ALA A 387 -3.70 -27.05 0.91
N GLU A 388 -2.95 -27.21 2.00
CA GLU A 388 -3.44 -27.04 3.37
C GLU A 388 -3.80 -25.56 3.71
N ILE A 389 -3.22 -24.57 3.02
CA ILE A 389 -3.61 -23.16 3.14
C ILE A 389 -5.06 -22.93 2.65
N PHE A 390 -5.51 -23.74 1.70
CA PHE A 390 -6.87 -23.67 1.15
C PHE A 390 -7.85 -24.61 1.84
N ASN A 391 -7.40 -25.45 2.76
CA ASN A 391 -8.21 -26.39 3.50
C ASN A 391 -8.70 -25.80 4.84
N PRO A 392 -10.01 -25.49 5.01
CA PRO A 392 -10.52 -24.92 6.26
C PRO A 392 -10.36 -25.82 7.49
N HIS A 393 -10.15 -27.14 7.26
CA HIS A 393 -9.96 -28.15 8.30
C HIS A 393 -8.54 -28.73 8.28
N GLY A 394 -7.64 -28.10 7.52
CA GLY A 394 -6.26 -28.52 7.37
C GLY A 394 -5.38 -28.22 8.57
N MET A 395 -4.09 -28.45 8.41
CA MET A 395 -3.09 -28.34 9.47
C MET A 395 -2.96 -26.95 10.07
N TYR A 396 -3.27 -25.87 9.31
CA TYR A 396 -3.24 -24.49 9.81
C TYR A 396 -4.49 -24.11 10.60
N GLY A 397 -5.54 -24.94 10.57
CA GLY A 397 -6.78 -24.75 11.32
C GLY A 397 -7.62 -23.57 10.87
N ARG A 398 -8.79 -23.41 11.49
CA ARG A 398 -9.71 -22.30 11.21
C ARG A 398 -9.30 -21.01 11.90
N TRP A 399 -8.75 -21.10 13.10
CA TRP A 399 -8.36 -19.99 13.95
C TRP A 399 -6.93 -20.19 14.42
N GLY A 400 -6.00 -19.42 13.92
CA GLY A 400 -4.59 -19.41 14.30
C GLY A 400 -4.39 -18.57 15.57
N TRP A 401 -4.77 -19.07 16.74
CA TRP A 401 -4.77 -18.32 17.98
C TRP A 401 -3.41 -17.70 18.31
N ARG A 402 -2.30 -18.35 17.92
CA ARG A 402 -0.93 -17.87 18.14
C ARG A 402 -0.68 -16.54 17.42
N GLY A 403 -1.05 -16.46 16.14
CA GLY A 403 -0.95 -15.24 15.36
C GLY A 403 -1.90 -14.16 15.83
N ILE A 404 -3.16 -14.54 16.10
CA ILE A 404 -4.19 -13.62 16.57
C ILE A 404 -3.78 -12.99 17.92
N LEU A 405 -3.36 -13.78 18.89
CA LEU A 405 -2.94 -13.25 20.21
C LEU A 405 -1.67 -12.40 20.10
N ALA A 406 -0.66 -12.84 19.35
CA ALA A 406 0.55 -12.05 19.14
C ALA A 406 0.24 -10.71 18.50
N TYR A 407 -0.65 -10.71 17.50
CA TYR A 407 -1.15 -9.48 16.86
C TYR A 407 -1.87 -8.58 17.86
N LEU A 408 -2.88 -9.09 18.59
CA LEU A 408 -3.70 -8.30 19.49
C LEU A 408 -2.89 -7.73 20.67
N ILE A 409 -1.99 -8.52 21.23
CA ILE A 409 -1.12 -8.05 22.33
C ILE A 409 -0.12 -7.01 21.79
N GLY A 410 0.47 -7.25 20.61
CA GLY A 410 1.36 -6.30 19.95
C GLY A 410 0.66 -4.97 19.69
N PHE A 411 -0.56 -5.02 19.13
CA PHE A 411 -1.38 -3.83 18.90
C PHE A 411 -1.74 -3.11 20.20
N ALA A 412 -2.19 -3.85 21.23
CA ALA A 412 -2.53 -3.27 22.52
C ALA A 412 -1.32 -2.59 23.19
N ALA A 413 -0.12 -3.18 23.07
CA ALA A 413 1.12 -2.59 23.59
C ALA A 413 1.49 -1.27 22.90
N MET A 414 1.03 -1.03 21.68
CA MET A 414 1.26 0.22 20.95
C MET A 414 0.36 1.36 21.42
N ILE A 415 -0.87 1.07 21.88
CA ILE A 415 -1.90 2.07 22.21
C ILE A 415 -1.41 3.20 23.14
N PRO A 416 -0.64 2.94 24.21
CA PRO A 416 -0.12 4.00 25.08
C PRO A 416 0.80 5.00 24.36
N PHE A 417 1.37 4.62 23.20
CA PHE A 417 2.34 5.40 22.44
C PHE A 417 1.76 6.03 21.18
N PHE A 418 0.47 5.84 20.87
CA PHE A 418 -0.17 6.46 19.73
C PHE A 418 -0.27 7.98 19.90
N ASP A 419 0.00 8.70 18.81
CA ASP A 419 -0.36 10.11 18.67
C ASP A 419 -1.11 10.31 17.35
N VAL A 420 -2.43 10.45 17.43
CA VAL A 420 -3.34 10.67 16.30
C VAL A 420 -3.91 12.09 16.39
N GLY A 421 -3.05 13.04 16.68
CA GLY A 421 -3.39 14.45 16.75
C GLY A 421 -4.55 14.73 17.72
N THR A 422 -5.64 15.32 17.22
CA THR A 422 -6.81 15.68 18.05
C THR A 422 -7.71 14.49 18.42
N LEU A 423 -7.53 13.32 17.81
CA LEU A 423 -8.38 12.15 18.04
C LEU A 423 -7.95 11.37 19.29
N TYR A 424 -6.65 11.13 19.45
CA TYR A 424 -6.12 10.39 20.57
C TYR A 424 -4.62 10.65 20.75
N GLU A 425 -4.22 10.99 21.95
CA GLU A 425 -2.83 11.04 22.39
C GLU A 425 -2.66 10.12 23.59
N GLY A 426 -1.88 9.06 23.42
CA GLY A 426 -1.61 8.06 24.46
C GLY A 426 -0.82 8.66 25.64
N PRO A 427 -0.97 8.07 26.85
CA PRO A 427 -0.29 8.60 28.04
C PRO A 427 1.24 8.57 27.91
N ALA A 428 1.81 7.57 27.24
CA ALA A 428 3.25 7.49 27.01
C ALA A 428 3.70 8.49 25.92
N ALA A 429 2.92 8.64 24.83
CA ALA A 429 3.20 9.64 23.80
C ALA A 429 3.21 11.06 24.40
N ARG A 430 2.22 11.38 25.25
CA ARG A 430 2.14 12.66 25.96
C ARG A 430 3.35 12.88 26.87
N ALA A 431 3.76 11.85 27.63
CA ALA A 431 4.95 11.93 28.48
C ALA A 431 6.26 12.13 27.68
N LEU A 432 6.27 11.72 26.41
CA LEU A 432 7.37 11.92 25.46
C LEU A 432 7.23 13.20 24.62
N GLY A 433 6.33 14.10 25.00
CA GLY A 433 6.12 15.38 24.31
C GLY A 433 5.46 15.22 22.91
N GLY A 434 4.51 14.28 22.79
CA GLY A 434 3.81 13.97 21.54
C GLY A 434 4.62 13.09 20.57
N ALA A 435 5.67 12.44 21.04
CA ALA A 435 6.48 11.57 20.19
C ALA A 435 5.88 10.16 20.10
N ASP A 436 5.39 9.78 18.93
CA ASP A 436 4.87 8.43 18.66
C ASP A 436 6.02 7.45 18.38
N ILE A 437 6.24 6.54 19.31
CA ILE A 437 7.21 5.43 19.20
C ILE A 437 6.53 4.07 19.06
N SER A 438 5.24 4.04 18.78
CA SER A 438 4.44 2.80 18.72
C SER A 438 5.00 1.77 17.74
N PHE A 439 5.56 2.21 16.61
CA PHE A 439 6.27 1.35 15.66
C PHE A 439 7.34 0.49 16.34
N PHE A 440 8.18 1.12 17.14
CA PHE A 440 9.30 0.46 17.82
C PHE A 440 8.87 -0.45 18.98
N VAL A 441 7.64 -0.30 19.45
CA VAL A 441 7.04 -1.15 20.48
C VAL A 441 6.30 -2.33 19.87
N GLY A 442 5.41 -2.07 18.91
CA GLY A 442 4.53 -3.09 18.35
C GLY A 442 5.28 -4.17 17.56
N LEU A 443 6.28 -3.76 16.78
CA LEU A 443 7.05 -4.67 15.96
C LEU A 443 7.76 -5.76 16.79
N PRO A 444 8.59 -5.43 17.80
CA PRO A 444 9.26 -6.44 18.60
C PRO A 444 8.30 -7.22 19.50
N VAL A 445 7.29 -6.57 20.09
CA VAL A 445 6.32 -7.26 20.96
C VAL A 445 5.56 -8.33 20.19
N ALA A 446 4.96 -8.00 19.05
CA ALA A 446 4.23 -8.97 18.24
C ALA A 446 5.16 -10.08 17.70
N GLY A 447 6.35 -9.72 17.20
CA GLY A 447 7.31 -10.68 16.65
C GLY A 447 7.84 -11.66 17.69
N VAL A 448 8.26 -11.17 18.86
CA VAL A 448 8.77 -12.02 19.95
C VAL A 448 7.65 -12.92 20.50
N LEU A 449 6.45 -12.39 20.73
CA LEU A 449 5.33 -13.21 21.20
C LEU A 449 4.96 -14.29 20.21
N TYR A 450 4.90 -13.96 18.93
CA TYR A 450 4.62 -14.96 17.91
C TYR A 450 5.68 -16.07 17.88
N TYR A 451 6.96 -15.70 17.90
CA TYR A 451 8.06 -16.66 17.98
C TYR A 451 7.95 -17.58 19.21
N VAL A 452 7.64 -17.00 20.38
CA VAL A 452 7.47 -17.79 21.63
C VAL A 452 6.27 -18.73 21.52
N PHE A 453 5.13 -18.28 21.02
CA PHE A 453 3.93 -19.10 20.88
C PHE A 453 4.08 -20.22 19.88
N THR A 454 4.93 -20.04 18.85
CA THR A 454 5.16 -21.05 17.81
C THR A 454 6.19 -22.11 18.21
N ARG A 455 6.88 -21.98 19.34
CA ARG A 455 7.81 -23.02 19.84
C ARG A 455 7.13 -24.38 20.08
N SER A 456 5.81 -24.40 20.29
CA SER A 456 5.00 -25.60 20.47
C SER A 456 4.52 -26.26 19.16
N VAL A 457 4.85 -25.68 18.00
CA VAL A 457 4.47 -26.20 16.68
C VAL A 457 5.53 -27.20 16.23
N ASP A 458 5.09 -28.36 15.75
CA ASP A 458 5.99 -29.31 15.09
C ASP A 458 6.27 -28.87 13.64
N VAL A 459 7.15 -27.88 13.51
CA VAL A 459 7.55 -27.33 12.20
C VAL A 459 8.19 -28.41 11.31
N ALA A 460 8.86 -29.41 11.90
CA ALA A 460 9.45 -30.49 11.12
C ALA A 460 8.38 -31.38 10.46
N ALA A 461 7.27 -31.64 11.13
CA ALA A 461 6.14 -32.34 10.53
C ALA A 461 5.48 -31.51 9.42
N GLU A 462 5.27 -30.20 9.65
CA GLU A 462 4.74 -29.29 8.62
C GLU A 462 5.66 -29.24 7.39
N THR A 463 6.97 -29.13 7.59
CA THR A 463 7.97 -29.09 6.49
C THR A 463 7.91 -30.37 5.64
N ARG A 464 7.80 -31.56 6.26
CA ARG A 464 7.68 -32.82 5.49
C ARG A 464 6.45 -32.84 4.58
N VAL A 465 5.32 -32.35 5.05
CA VAL A 465 4.11 -32.22 4.22
C VAL A 465 4.32 -31.24 3.08
N ALA A 466 4.92 -30.07 3.37
CA ALA A 466 5.20 -29.04 2.38
C ALA A 466 6.15 -29.54 1.28
N GLU A 467 7.19 -30.27 1.63
CA GLU A 467 8.16 -30.87 0.68
C GLU A 467 7.51 -31.94 -0.20
N ALA A 468 6.65 -32.79 0.38
CA ALA A 468 5.90 -33.77 -0.38
C ALA A 468 4.94 -33.14 -1.39
N GLU A 469 4.18 -32.12 -0.98
CA GLU A 469 3.30 -31.37 -1.89
C GLU A 469 4.08 -30.62 -2.99
N ALA A 470 5.23 -30.03 -2.65
CA ALA A 470 6.08 -29.35 -3.64
C ALA A 470 6.56 -30.33 -4.72
N ALA A 471 6.98 -31.52 -4.34
CA ALA A 471 7.40 -32.56 -5.28
C ALA A 471 6.24 -32.99 -6.21
N GLU A 472 5.03 -33.16 -5.68
CA GLU A 472 3.84 -33.50 -6.48
C GLU A 472 3.49 -32.38 -7.48
N LEU A 473 3.60 -31.11 -7.06
CA LEU A 473 3.36 -29.95 -7.93
C LEU A 473 4.39 -29.84 -9.04
N GLU A 474 5.67 -30.14 -8.77
CA GLU A 474 6.74 -30.17 -9.78
C GLU A 474 6.52 -31.30 -10.79
N GLU A 475 6.20 -32.53 -10.33
CA GLU A 475 5.87 -33.63 -11.21
C GLU A 475 4.66 -33.34 -12.10
N ALA A 476 3.62 -32.72 -11.53
CA ALA A 476 2.44 -32.32 -12.30
C ALA A 476 2.78 -31.27 -13.36
N ALA A 477 3.66 -30.32 -13.06
CA ALA A 477 4.12 -29.30 -14.02
C ALA A 477 4.94 -29.92 -15.16
N GLN A 478 5.78 -30.93 -14.89
CA GLN A 478 6.58 -31.64 -15.89
C GLN A 478 5.73 -32.50 -16.84
N ARG A 479 4.61 -33.07 -16.35
CA ARG A 479 3.68 -33.87 -17.19
C ARG A 479 2.88 -33.03 -18.19
N HIS A 480 2.84 -31.73 -18.03
CA HIS A 480 2.11 -30.78 -18.87
C HIS A 480 3.00 -29.99 -19.83
N GLN A 481 4.31 -30.20 -19.81
CA GLN A 481 5.30 -29.72 -20.79
C GLN A 481 5.53 -30.78 -21.88
#